data_6b7acd41db8b531b5b5a93994859ca4c
#
_entry.id   6b7acd41db8b531b5b5a93994859ca4c
#
_cell.length_a   1.000
_cell.length_b   1.000
_cell.length_c   1.000
_cell.angle_alpha   90.00
_cell.angle_beta   90.00
_cell.angle_gamma   90.00
#
_symmetry.space_group_name_H-M   'P 1'
#
loop_
_entity.id
_entity.type
_entity.pdbx_description
1 polymer ?
#
loop_
_entity_poly.entity_id
_entity_poly.type
_entity_poly.pdbx_seq_one_letter_code
_entity_poly.pdbx_strand_id
1 'polypeptide(L)'
;MKLKNLYFLFFFITFNSFSQSIESLKTAAQKLYEANFLMDFEEIVKLSYPLMVSNIGKEVLLEKTELHYENEEYRLRYQLQSVPLQFAPIKKINEKSFCVITIRIPKRYFFESKLTLEQATEKKTWLQEINNTKEVTFEPNRNSFNVKKISTYVAVFDETTNGEWKFFNFDNTEQFGAFQSIFDENVKTALGLNK
;
A
#
# COMPACT_ATOMS: atom_id res chain seq x y z
N MET A 1 36.23 -42.87 19.26
CA MET A 1 35.89 -41.58 19.88
C MET A 1 35.70 -40.53 18.78
N LYS A 2 34.64 -39.71 18.80
CA LYS A 2 34.45 -38.48 18.00
C LYS A 2 33.51 -38.46 16.78
N LEU A 3 32.57 -39.41 16.64
CA LEU A 3 31.51 -39.22 15.65
C LEU A 3 30.19 -38.58 16.23
N LYS A 4 30.00 -38.64 17.55
CA LYS A 4 28.78 -38.12 18.21
C LYS A 4 28.69 -36.57 18.25
N ASN A 5 29.82 -35.87 18.17
CA ASN A 5 29.85 -34.42 18.23
C ASN A 5 29.57 -33.74 16.87
N LEU A 6 29.64 -34.47 15.76
CA LEU A 6 29.40 -33.93 14.42
C LEU A 6 27.89 -33.75 14.12
N TYR A 7 27.05 -34.63 14.72
CA TYR A 7 25.60 -34.53 14.55
C TYR A 7 24.98 -33.35 15.33
N PHE A 8 25.63 -32.91 16.40
CA PHE A 8 25.15 -31.77 17.20
C PHE A 8 25.42 -30.43 16.52
N LEU A 9 26.46 -30.33 15.70
CA LEU A 9 26.77 -29.13 14.92
C LEU A 9 25.85 -28.98 13.72
N PHE A 10 25.35 -30.08 13.14
CA PHE A 10 24.44 -30.04 11.99
C PHE A 10 23.01 -29.66 12.37
N PHE A 11 22.62 -29.84 13.64
CA PHE A 11 21.31 -29.52 14.15
C PHE A 11 21.13 -28.01 14.40
N PHE A 12 22.22 -27.26 14.53
CA PHE A 12 22.18 -25.79 14.73
C PHE A 12 22.06 -24.97 13.43
N ILE A 13 22.24 -25.58 12.26
CA ILE A 13 22.25 -24.86 10.97
C ILE A 13 20.82 -24.74 10.34
N THR A 14 19.85 -25.48 10.85
CA THR A 14 18.51 -25.55 10.23
C THR A 14 17.48 -24.57 10.82
N PHE A 15 17.84 -23.73 11.76
CA PHE A 15 16.95 -22.71 12.34
C PHE A 15 17.24 -21.27 11.89
N ASN A 16 17.79 -21.09 10.69
CA ASN A 16 17.56 -19.82 10.00
C ASN A 16 16.11 -19.84 9.44
N SER A 17 15.14 -20.00 10.32
CA SER A 17 13.80 -19.52 10.05
C SER A 17 13.97 -18.05 9.68
N PHE A 18 13.68 -17.68 8.45
CA PHE A 18 13.53 -16.29 8.06
C PHE A 18 12.43 -15.72 8.96
N SER A 19 12.84 -15.28 10.14
CA SER A 19 12.00 -14.46 11.00
C SER A 19 11.84 -13.16 10.25
N GLN A 20 10.72 -13.03 9.54
CA GLN A 20 10.33 -11.81 8.88
C GLN A 20 10.21 -10.76 9.97
N SER A 21 11.27 -9.98 10.10
CA SER A 21 11.33 -9.00 11.17
C SER A 21 10.37 -7.86 10.86
N ILE A 22 9.75 -7.32 11.86
CA ILE A 22 8.97 -6.08 11.76
C ILE A 22 9.82 -4.96 11.13
N GLU A 23 11.13 -5.00 11.28
CA GLU A 23 12.04 -4.01 10.70
C GLU A 23 12.14 -4.13 9.16
N SER A 24 12.16 -5.35 8.60
CA SER A 24 12.12 -5.53 7.14
C SER A 24 10.79 -5.03 6.55
N LEU A 25 9.68 -5.25 7.27
CA LEU A 25 8.37 -4.73 6.88
C LEU A 25 8.33 -3.19 6.93
N LYS A 26 8.85 -2.59 8.00
CA LYS A 26 8.91 -1.12 8.12
C LYS A 26 9.74 -0.51 6.99
N THR A 27 10.88 -1.10 6.67
CA THR A 27 11.74 -0.65 5.57
C THR A 27 11.00 -0.74 4.22
N ALA A 28 10.33 -1.84 3.94
CA ALA A 28 9.57 -2.02 2.70
C ALA A 28 8.37 -1.05 2.62
N ALA A 29 7.64 -0.84 3.72
CA ALA A 29 6.53 0.11 3.77
C ALA A 29 6.98 1.57 3.61
N GLN A 30 8.12 1.93 4.18
CA GLN A 30 8.73 3.24 3.98
C GLN A 30 9.12 3.45 2.50
N LYS A 31 9.71 2.42 1.88
CA LYS A 31 10.06 2.45 0.45
C LYS A 31 8.83 2.64 -0.44
N LEU A 32 7.72 1.95 -0.12
CA LEU A 32 6.45 2.15 -0.83
C LEU A 32 5.93 3.59 -0.68
N TYR A 33 6.01 4.17 0.53
CA TYR A 33 5.61 5.55 0.76
C TYR A 33 6.47 6.53 -0.04
N GLU A 34 7.79 6.33 -0.05
CA GLU A 34 8.74 7.16 -0.82
C GLU A 34 8.49 7.05 -2.32
N ALA A 35 8.24 5.84 -2.86
CA ALA A 35 7.89 5.65 -4.26
C ALA A 35 6.61 6.42 -4.65
N ASN A 36 5.57 6.39 -3.78
CA ASN A 36 4.35 7.17 -3.99
C ASN A 36 4.61 8.70 -3.93
N PHE A 37 5.46 9.15 -2.99
CA PHE A 37 5.83 10.57 -2.87
C PHE A 37 6.62 11.06 -4.08
N LEU A 38 7.56 10.27 -4.57
CA LEU A 38 8.41 10.57 -5.72
C LEU A 38 7.71 10.32 -7.06
N MET A 39 6.52 9.68 -7.06
CA MET A 39 5.81 9.22 -8.26
C MET A 39 6.66 8.24 -9.09
N ASP A 40 7.41 7.39 -8.41
CA ASP A 40 8.13 6.27 -9.03
C ASP A 40 7.15 5.11 -9.25
N PHE A 41 6.40 5.20 -10.35
CA PHE A 41 5.32 4.26 -10.66
C PHE A 41 5.85 2.85 -10.93
N GLU A 42 7.04 2.73 -11.53
CA GLU A 42 7.69 1.43 -11.73
C GLU A 42 8.00 0.76 -10.37
N GLU A 43 8.53 1.51 -9.40
CA GLU A 43 8.82 0.99 -8.08
C GLU A 43 7.52 0.67 -7.31
N ILE A 44 6.44 1.47 -7.46
CA ILE A 44 5.12 1.15 -6.89
C ILE A 44 4.60 -0.20 -7.41
N VAL A 45 4.67 -0.41 -8.74
CA VAL A 45 4.23 -1.68 -9.35
C VAL A 45 5.13 -2.84 -8.92
N LYS A 46 6.44 -2.64 -8.83
CA LYS A 46 7.39 -3.66 -8.35
C LYS A 46 7.15 -4.04 -6.88
N LEU A 47 6.72 -3.10 -6.03
CA LEU A 47 6.35 -3.34 -4.64
C LEU A 47 4.94 -3.93 -4.48
N SER A 48 4.14 -3.96 -5.54
CA SER A 48 2.84 -4.59 -5.56
C SER A 48 2.93 -6.12 -5.53
N TYR A 49 1.89 -6.79 -5.03
CA TYR A 49 1.88 -8.25 -4.87
C TYR A 49 1.93 -8.96 -6.24
N PRO A 50 2.85 -9.94 -6.46
CA PRO A 50 3.16 -10.48 -7.79
C PRO A 50 1.97 -11.12 -8.51
N LEU A 51 1.13 -11.90 -7.81
CA LEU A 51 -0.03 -12.52 -8.44
C LEU A 51 -1.08 -11.47 -8.85
N MET A 52 -1.23 -10.39 -8.09
CA MET A 52 -2.09 -9.27 -8.49
C MET A 52 -1.54 -8.60 -9.75
N VAL A 53 -0.24 -8.32 -9.81
CA VAL A 53 0.41 -7.72 -11.00
C VAL A 53 0.25 -8.65 -12.21
N SER A 54 0.39 -9.96 -12.03
CA SER A 54 0.19 -10.95 -13.10
C SER A 54 -1.25 -10.99 -13.60
N ASN A 55 -2.24 -10.89 -12.69
CA ASN A 55 -3.66 -10.96 -13.04
C ASN A 55 -4.17 -9.70 -13.76
N ILE A 56 -3.67 -8.52 -13.35
CA ILE A 56 -4.06 -7.23 -13.94
C ILE A 56 -3.27 -6.95 -15.22
N GLY A 57 -2.00 -7.37 -15.26
CA GLY A 57 -1.00 -7.00 -16.25
C GLY A 57 -0.15 -5.80 -15.78
N LYS A 58 1.18 -5.92 -15.91
CA LYS A 58 2.13 -4.91 -15.42
C LYS A 58 1.89 -3.54 -16.07
N GLU A 59 1.78 -3.51 -17.39
CA GLU A 59 1.58 -2.28 -18.17
C GLU A 59 0.26 -1.60 -17.83
N VAL A 60 -0.81 -2.40 -17.68
CA VAL A 60 -2.15 -1.89 -17.30
C VAL A 60 -2.12 -1.30 -15.89
N LEU A 61 -1.45 -1.97 -14.95
CA LEU A 61 -1.33 -1.46 -13.58
C LEU A 61 -0.50 -0.18 -13.52
N LEU A 62 0.57 -0.09 -14.33
CA LEU A 62 1.40 1.09 -14.45
C LEU A 62 0.59 2.28 -14.98
N GLU A 63 -0.08 2.12 -16.12
CA GLU A 63 -0.93 3.15 -16.71
C GLU A 63 -2.02 3.65 -15.75
N LYS A 64 -2.73 2.72 -15.09
CA LYS A 64 -3.76 3.09 -14.09
C LYS A 64 -3.16 3.81 -12.89
N THR A 65 -1.95 3.46 -12.49
CA THR A 65 -1.26 4.14 -11.39
C THR A 65 -0.90 5.57 -11.82
N GLU A 66 -0.36 5.77 -13.02
CA GLU A 66 -0.06 7.09 -13.57
C GLU A 66 -1.32 7.96 -13.66
N LEU A 67 -2.40 7.44 -14.25
CA LEU A 67 -3.69 8.13 -14.37
C LEU A 67 -4.32 8.50 -13.02
N HIS A 68 -4.07 7.71 -11.97
CA HIS A 68 -4.49 8.07 -10.61
C HIS A 68 -3.77 9.30 -10.09
N TYR A 69 -2.50 9.49 -10.45
CA TYR A 69 -1.70 10.63 -10.03
C TYR A 69 -1.85 11.85 -10.92
N GLU A 70 -2.05 11.63 -12.20
CA GLU A 70 -2.14 12.73 -13.17
C GLU A 70 -3.08 12.34 -14.31
N ASN A 71 -4.10 13.16 -14.52
CA ASN A 71 -5.09 13.01 -15.58
C ASN A 71 -5.54 14.41 -16.07
N GLU A 72 -6.49 14.46 -17.01
CA GLU A 72 -6.99 15.72 -17.59
C GLU A 72 -7.65 16.66 -16.56
N GLU A 73 -8.07 16.14 -15.41
CA GLU A 73 -8.84 16.92 -14.43
C GLU A 73 -7.96 17.45 -13.30
N TYR A 74 -7.02 16.64 -12.80
CA TYR A 74 -6.19 16.99 -11.65
C TYR A 74 -4.81 16.34 -11.67
N ARG A 75 -3.90 16.91 -10.86
CA ARG A 75 -2.63 16.30 -10.46
C ARG A 75 -2.64 16.04 -8.96
N LEU A 76 -2.47 14.79 -8.57
CA LEU A 76 -2.37 14.35 -7.18
C LEU A 76 -0.90 14.32 -6.74
N ARG A 77 -0.61 14.87 -5.57
CA ARG A 77 0.74 14.83 -4.97
C ARG A 77 0.64 14.48 -3.49
N TYR A 78 1.47 13.56 -3.04
CA TYR A 78 1.66 13.33 -1.61
C TYR A 78 2.40 14.52 -1.01
N GLN A 79 2.08 14.86 0.24
CA GLN A 79 2.76 15.94 0.94
C GLN A 79 3.95 15.35 1.72
N LEU A 80 5.10 16.03 1.68
CA LEU A 80 6.26 15.64 2.48
C LEU A 80 5.97 15.92 3.96
N GLN A 81 5.54 14.93 4.68
CA GLN A 81 5.35 14.97 6.14
C GLN A 81 5.85 13.66 6.73
N SER A 82 6.42 13.73 7.93
CA SER A 82 6.68 12.52 8.72
C SER A 82 5.34 11.93 9.13
N VAL A 83 4.90 10.88 8.45
CA VAL A 83 3.62 10.24 8.70
C VAL A 83 3.87 8.91 9.40
N PRO A 84 3.36 8.71 10.62
CA PRO A 84 3.53 7.47 11.32
C PRO A 84 2.74 6.35 10.62
N LEU A 85 3.46 5.34 10.16
CA LEU A 85 2.90 4.07 9.74
C LEU A 85 2.47 3.28 10.99
N GLN A 86 1.23 2.84 11.04
CA GLN A 86 0.71 1.99 12.09
C GLN A 86 0.63 0.56 11.59
N PHE A 87 1.34 -0.35 12.24
CA PHE A 87 1.40 -1.75 11.88
C PHE A 87 0.56 -2.57 12.84
N ALA A 88 -0.39 -3.33 12.33
CA ALA A 88 -1.04 -4.40 13.09
C ALA A 88 -0.02 -5.53 13.36
N PRO A 89 -0.28 -6.44 14.30
CA PRO A 89 0.55 -7.62 14.46
C PRO A 89 0.68 -8.43 13.18
N ILE A 90 1.88 -8.88 12.87
CA ILE A 90 2.10 -9.81 11.75
C ILE A 90 1.38 -11.11 12.08
N LYS A 91 0.53 -11.58 11.15
CA LYS A 91 -0.21 -12.84 11.27
C LYS A 91 0.32 -13.84 10.25
N LYS A 92 0.64 -15.04 10.72
CA LYS A 92 1.00 -16.16 9.86
C LYS A 92 -0.24 -17.02 9.63
N ILE A 93 -0.67 -17.15 8.38
CA ILE A 93 -1.86 -17.89 7.96
C ILE A 93 -1.47 -18.70 6.72
N ASN A 94 -1.65 -20.03 6.75
CA ASN A 94 -1.31 -20.94 5.64
C ASN A 94 0.11 -20.68 5.09
N GLU A 95 1.11 -20.61 6.00
CA GLU A 95 2.52 -20.34 5.74
C GLU A 95 2.87 -18.97 5.13
N LYS A 96 1.87 -18.15 4.85
CA LYS A 96 2.02 -16.75 4.41
C LYS A 96 1.96 -15.80 5.60
N SER A 97 2.74 -14.75 5.56
CA SER A 97 2.72 -13.70 6.58
C SER A 97 2.00 -12.48 6.05
N PHE A 98 1.14 -11.90 6.88
CA PHE A 98 0.32 -10.74 6.56
C PHE A 98 0.46 -9.66 7.62
N CYS A 99 0.43 -8.40 7.20
CA CYS A 99 0.32 -7.27 8.11
C CYS A 99 -0.61 -6.21 7.52
N VAL A 100 -1.61 -5.79 8.28
CA VAL A 100 -2.42 -4.63 7.94
C VAL A 100 -1.67 -3.38 8.39
N ILE A 101 -1.52 -2.41 7.49
CA ILE A 101 -0.85 -1.15 7.72
C ILE A 101 -1.84 -0.04 7.49
N THR A 102 -1.98 0.86 8.47
CA THR A 102 -2.77 2.08 8.31
C THR A 102 -1.85 3.30 8.38
N ILE A 103 -2.17 4.29 7.55
CA ILE A 103 -1.41 5.53 7.45
C ILE A 103 -2.35 6.68 7.15
N ARG A 104 -2.19 7.79 7.85
CA ARG A 104 -2.93 9.02 7.54
C ARG A 104 -2.12 9.85 6.56
N ILE A 105 -2.46 9.73 5.27
CA ILE A 105 -1.71 10.35 4.18
C ILE A 105 -2.29 11.74 3.87
N PRO A 106 -1.49 12.82 3.99
CA PRO A 106 -1.86 14.11 3.44
C PRO A 106 -1.57 14.14 1.94
N LYS A 107 -2.61 14.40 1.15
CA LYS A 107 -2.55 14.50 -0.31
C LYS A 107 -2.98 15.88 -0.75
N ARG A 108 -2.48 16.33 -1.90
CA ARG A 108 -2.93 17.56 -2.54
C ARG A 108 -3.37 17.29 -3.97
N TYR A 109 -4.58 17.75 -4.30
CA TYR A 109 -5.13 17.71 -5.65
C TYR A 109 -5.03 19.11 -6.24
N PHE A 110 -4.28 19.29 -7.30
CA PHE A 110 -4.16 20.52 -8.07
C PHE A 110 -5.07 20.43 -9.29
N PHE A 111 -5.80 21.50 -9.57
CA PHE A 111 -6.65 21.62 -10.76
C PHE A 111 -6.02 22.56 -11.76
N GLU A 112 -6.01 22.19 -13.05
CA GLU A 112 -5.39 23.01 -14.11
C GLU A 112 -6.19 24.30 -14.34
N SER A 113 -7.51 24.18 -14.51
CA SER A 113 -8.38 25.32 -14.70
C SER A 113 -8.71 25.96 -13.36
N LYS A 114 -8.63 27.31 -13.29
CA LYS A 114 -8.97 28.04 -12.07
C LYS A 114 -10.45 27.83 -11.70
N LEU A 115 -10.67 27.29 -10.51
CA LEU A 115 -12.01 27.01 -10.02
C LEU A 115 -12.72 28.26 -9.50
N THR A 116 -13.99 28.40 -9.86
CA THR A 116 -14.91 29.32 -9.16
C THR A 116 -15.26 28.77 -7.78
N LEU A 117 -15.89 29.60 -6.92
CA LEU A 117 -16.33 29.13 -5.60
C LEU A 117 -17.38 28.01 -5.69
N GLU A 118 -18.26 28.06 -6.67
CA GLU A 118 -19.27 27.02 -6.93
C GLU A 118 -18.59 25.71 -7.33
N GLN A 119 -17.71 25.74 -8.35
CA GLN A 119 -16.94 24.58 -8.77
C GLN A 119 -16.06 24.00 -7.64
N ALA A 120 -15.46 24.88 -6.82
CA ALA A 120 -14.67 24.43 -5.67
C ALA A 120 -15.56 23.69 -4.64
N THR A 121 -16.81 24.12 -4.45
CA THR A 121 -17.75 23.42 -3.56
C THR A 121 -18.11 22.04 -4.09
N GLU A 122 -18.41 21.92 -5.39
CA GLU A 122 -18.69 20.66 -6.04
C GLU A 122 -17.47 19.69 -5.98
N LYS A 123 -16.28 20.21 -6.33
CA LYS A 123 -15.03 19.42 -6.27
C LYS A 123 -14.67 18.99 -4.85
N LYS A 124 -14.97 19.82 -3.84
CA LYS A 124 -14.80 19.43 -2.44
C LYS A 124 -15.67 18.23 -2.09
N THR A 125 -16.96 18.25 -2.45
CA THR A 125 -17.90 17.17 -2.18
C THR A 125 -17.44 15.89 -2.89
N TRP A 126 -17.09 15.97 -4.17
CA TRP A 126 -16.56 14.86 -4.94
C TRP A 126 -15.29 14.27 -4.30
N LEU A 127 -14.31 15.12 -3.88
CA LEU A 127 -13.09 14.66 -3.21
C LEU A 127 -13.37 14.00 -1.85
N GLN A 128 -14.39 14.47 -1.12
CA GLN A 128 -14.83 13.83 0.12
C GLN A 128 -15.36 12.42 -0.12
N GLU A 129 -16.14 12.25 -1.17
CA GLU A 129 -16.72 10.95 -1.55
C GLU A 129 -15.66 9.95 -2.00
N ILE A 130 -14.83 10.31 -3.02
CA ILE A 130 -13.82 9.39 -3.56
C ILE A 130 -12.72 9.04 -2.57
N ASN A 131 -12.44 9.91 -1.60
CA ASN A 131 -11.45 9.65 -0.56
C ASN A 131 -12.06 9.12 0.75
N ASN A 132 -13.38 9.01 0.83
CA ASN A 132 -14.11 8.61 2.03
C ASN A 132 -13.62 9.38 3.28
N THR A 133 -13.56 10.72 3.18
CA THR A 133 -13.10 11.60 4.26
C THR A 133 -13.81 12.95 4.23
N LYS A 134 -14.04 13.51 5.39
CA LYS A 134 -14.54 14.90 5.51
C LYS A 134 -13.40 15.93 5.54
N GLU A 135 -12.15 15.49 5.67
CA GLU A 135 -10.98 16.36 5.81
C GLU A 135 -10.46 16.81 4.44
N VAL A 136 -11.26 17.65 3.77
CA VAL A 136 -10.95 18.27 2.47
C VAL A 136 -11.03 19.77 2.61
N THR A 137 -9.92 20.48 2.34
CA THR A 137 -9.81 21.93 2.47
C THR A 137 -9.33 22.53 1.16
N PHE A 138 -10.08 23.48 0.62
CA PHE A 138 -9.71 24.24 -0.58
C PHE A 138 -8.69 25.33 -0.24
N GLU A 139 -7.67 25.47 -1.07
CA GLU A 139 -6.66 26.54 -1.05
C GLU A 139 -6.77 27.37 -2.33
N PRO A 140 -7.54 28.47 -2.34
CA PRO A 140 -7.81 29.27 -3.55
C PRO A 140 -6.55 29.80 -4.23
N ASN A 141 -5.56 30.24 -3.44
CA ASN A 141 -4.30 30.79 -3.95
C ASN A 141 -3.45 29.79 -4.75
N ARG A 142 -3.69 28.49 -4.54
CA ARG A 142 -2.98 27.39 -5.21
C ARG A 142 -3.86 26.60 -6.15
N ASN A 143 -5.14 26.99 -6.25
CA ASN A 143 -6.13 26.24 -7.01
C ASN A 143 -6.11 24.73 -6.71
N SER A 144 -6.09 24.39 -5.42
CA SER A 144 -5.86 23.02 -4.97
C SER A 144 -6.65 22.67 -3.72
N PHE A 145 -6.79 21.37 -3.45
CA PHE A 145 -7.38 20.84 -2.22
C PHE A 145 -6.35 20.04 -1.44
N ASN A 146 -6.27 20.30 -0.14
CA ASN A 146 -5.63 19.41 0.79
C ASN A 146 -6.65 18.37 1.25
N VAL A 147 -6.27 17.10 1.13
CA VAL A 147 -7.07 15.95 1.56
C VAL A 147 -6.27 15.14 2.57
N LYS A 148 -6.87 14.84 3.72
CA LYS A 148 -6.31 13.93 4.71
C LYS A 148 -7.21 12.73 4.83
N LYS A 149 -6.68 11.55 4.53
CA LYS A 149 -7.42 10.29 4.68
C LYS A 149 -6.59 9.24 5.38
N ILE A 150 -7.27 8.29 6.00
CA ILE A 150 -6.61 7.07 6.49
C ILE A 150 -6.63 6.08 5.32
N SER A 151 -5.45 5.68 4.90
CA SER A 151 -5.24 4.67 3.87
C SER A 151 -4.89 3.34 4.51
N THR A 152 -5.38 2.25 3.93
CA THR A 152 -5.10 0.89 4.40
C THR A 152 -4.31 0.14 3.33
N TYR A 153 -3.21 -0.47 3.75
CA TYR A 153 -2.43 -1.40 2.94
C TYR A 153 -2.41 -2.76 3.61
N VAL A 154 -2.33 -3.81 2.82
CA VAL A 154 -2.01 -5.16 3.30
C VAL A 154 -0.67 -5.57 2.74
N ALA A 155 0.28 -5.78 3.63
CA ALA A 155 1.57 -6.36 3.29
C ALA A 155 1.48 -7.88 3.34
N VAL A 156 2.06 -8.55 2.34
CA VAL A 156 2.13 -10.00 2.21
C VAL A 156 3.57 -10.42 2.00
N PHE A 157 3.94 -11.52 2.64
CA PHE A 157 5.21 -12.18 2.45
C PHE A 157 4.97 -13.68 2.33
N ASP A 158 5.33 -14.26 1.18
CA ASP A 158 5.20 -15.69 0.88
C ASP A 158 6.23 -16.14 -0.18
N GLU A 159 6.09 -17.35 -0.68
CA GLU A 159 6.97 -17.92 -1.70
C GLU A 159 6.99 -17.15 -3.01
N THR A 160 5.91 -16.42 -3.36
CA THR A 160 5.80 -15.66 -4.60
C THR A 160 6.47 -14.29 -4.51
N THR A 161 6.78 -13.83 -3.30
CA THR A 161 7.32 -12.48 -3.05
C THR A 161 8.85 -12.41 -3.11
N ASN A 162 9.54 -13.53 -3.42
CA ASN A 162 11.00 -13.61 -3.54
C ASN A 162 11.76 -13.08 -2.30
N GLY A 163 11.22 -13.34 -1.10
CA GLY A 163 11.86 -12.91 0.15
C GLY A 163 11.68 -11.44 0.51
N GLU A 164 10.77 -10.74 -0.13
CA GLU A 164 10.46 -9.34 0.14
C GLU A 164 8.99 -9.17 0.54
N TRP A 165 8.67 -8.10 1.30
CA TRP A 165 7.30 -7.70 1.53
C TRP A 165 6.72 -7.05 0.28
N LYS A 166 5.52 -7.47 -0.13
CA LYS A 166 4.75 -6.91 -1.24
C LYS A 166 3.37 -6.43 -0.75
N PHE A 167 2.75 -5.53 -1.48
CA PHE A 167 1.64 -4.76 -0.95
C PHE A 167 0.40 -4.79 -1.85
N PHE A 168 -0.77 -4.67 -1.19
CA PHE A 168 -2.03 -4.26 -1.78
C PHE A 168 -2.40 -2.90 -1.20
N ASN A 169 -2.86 -2.00 -2.05
CA ASN A 169 -3.44 -0.72 -1.64
C ASN A 169 -4.97 -0.84 -1.63
N PHE A 170 -5.57 -0.82 -0.46
CA PHE A 170 -7.03 -0.95 -0.31
C PHE A 170 -7.81 0.32 -0.60
N ASP A 171 -7.14 1.44 -0.84
CA ASP A 171 -7.77 2.63 -1.41
C ASP A 171 -8.09 2.45 -2.91
N ASN A 172 -7.44 1.50 -3.57
CA ASN A 172 -7.67 1.12 -4.95
C ASN A 172 -8.65 -0.07 -5.00
N THR A 173 -9.83 0.13 -5.57
CA THR A 173 -10.90 -0.88 -5.62
C THR A 173 -10.49 -2.14 -6.39
N GLU A 174 -9.66 -1.99 -7.42
CA GLU A 174 -9.18 -3.12 -8.22
C GLU A 174 -8.18 -3.98 -7.43
N GLN A 175 -7.24 -3.34 -6.70
CA GLN A 175 -6.30 -4.05 -5.84
C GLN A 175 -7.03 -4.72 -4.65
N PHE A 176 -8.04 -4.06 -4.10
CA PHE A 176 -8.90 -4.65 -3.09
C PHE A 176 -9.66 -5.87 -3.63
N GLY A 177 -10.25 -5.76 -4.82
CA GLY A 177 -10.92 -6.88 -5.51
C GLY A 177 -9.96 -8.03 -5.83
N ALA A 178 -8.74 -7.72 -6.26
CA ALA A 178 -7.70 -8.73 -6.50
C ALA A 178 -7.32 -9.46 -5.20
N PHE A 179 -7.16 -8.73 -4.08
CA PHE A 179 -6.91 -9.35 -2.78
C PHE A 179 -8.05 -10.31 -2.40
N GLN A 180 -9.32 -9.89 -2.59
CA GLN A 180 -10.48 -10.72 -2.29
C GLN A 180 -10.57 -11.98 -3.15
N SER A 181 -10.08 -11.94 -4.38
CA SER A 181 -10.06 -13.10 -5.28
C SER A 181 -8.90 -14.07 -5.04
N ILE A 182 -7.76 -13.56 -4.57
CA ILE A 182 -6.53 -14.34 -4.34
C ILE A 182 -6.57 -15.04 -2.98
N PHE A 183 -7.13 -14.41 -1.95
CA PHE A 183 -7.14 -14.93 -0.58
C PHE A 183 -8.55 -15.33 -0.13
N ASP A 184 -8.60 -16.44 0.60
CA ASP A 184 -9.84 -17.02 1.11
C ASP A 184 -10.46 -16.21 2.28
N GLU A 185 -11.69 -16.57 2.68
CA GLU A 185 -12.40 -15.91 3.77
C GLU A 185 -11.71 -16.08 5.13
N ASN A 186 -10.91 -17.14 5.32
CA ASN A 186 -10.17 -17.34 6.56
C ASN A 186 -9.09 -16.27 6.73
N VAL A 187 -8.36 -15.94 5.65
CA VAL A 187 -7.38 -14.84 5.66
C VAL A 187 -8.06 -13.50 5.92
N LYS A 188 -9.17 -13.21 5.25
CA LYS A 188 -9.92 -11.95 5.41
C LYS A 188 -10.43 -11.79 6.85
N THR A 189 -11.07 -12.83 7.39
CA THR A 189 -11.57 -12.85 8.78
C THR A 189 -10.42 -12.67 9.77
N ALA A 190 -9.35 -13.41 9.59
CA ALA A 190 -8.20 -13.33 10.48
C ALA A 190 -7.58 -11.92 10.48
N LEU A 191 -7.61 -11.21 9.35
CA LEU A 191 -7.09 -9.84 9.23
C LEU A 191 -8.10 -8.76 9.68
N GLY A 192 -9.36 -9.14 9.97
CA GLY A 192 -10.42 -8.19 10.31
C GLY A 192 -10.89 -7.35 9.12
N LEU A 193 -10.83 -7.93 7.92
CA LEU A 193 -11.16 -7.27 6.64
C LEU A 193 -12.54 -7.64 6.09
N ASN A 194 -13.32 -8.39 6.86
CA ASN A 194 -14.71 -8.69 6.52
C ASN A 194 -15.55 -7.42 6.75
N LYS A 195 -15.97 -6.78 5.67
CA LYS A 195 -16.97 -5.71 5.67
C LYS A 195 -18.06 -6.06 4.67
#